data_058e7818b2cff329ecde7e95b6e7977f
#
_entry.id   058e7818b2cff329ecde7e95b6e7977f
#
_cell.length_a   1.000
_cell.length_b   1.000
_cell.length_c   1.000
_cell.angle_alpha   90.00
_cell.angle_beta   90.00
_cell.angle_gamma   90.00
#
_symmetry.space_group_name_H-M   'P 1'
#
loop_
_entity.id
_entity.type
_entity.pdbx_description
1 polymer ?
#
loop_
_entity_poly.entity_id
_entity_poly.type
_entity_poly.pdbx_seq_one_letter_code
_entity_poly.pdbx_strand_id
1 'polypeptide(L)'
;DVLGSRGLGDVYKRQGQESPDPVTDARAVPIYQTSSYVFRNCDHAAARFGLADAGNIYGRLTNPTEDVFEKRIAALEGGSAALAVASGAAAITYTIENLAQQGDHIVAAKNIYGGTTNLLEHTLPAYGITTTFVDVFDLEEVENAIQDNTKAVYIETLGNPNSDVVDIEAIAKIAHAHKIPLVVDNTFATPYLSLIHISEPTRP
;
A
#
# COMPACT_ATOMS: atom_id res chain seq x y z
N ASP A 1 -21.90 30.21 -4.50
CA ASP A 1 -21.16 29.00 -4.91
C ASP A 1 -19.78 29.00 -4.25
N VAL A 2 -19.69 28.38 -3.08
CA VAL A 2 -18.45 28.34 -2.27
C VAL A 2 -17.45 27.31 -2.82
N LEU A 3 -17.77 26.63 -3.92
CA LEU A 3 -16.99 25.54 -4.50
C LEU A 3 -16.12 25.99 -5.71
N GLY A 4 -16.27 27.22 -6.20
CA GLY A 4 -15.73 27.66 -7.51
C GLY A 4 -14.25 28.00 -7.57
N SER A 5 -13.46 27.95 -6.50
CA SER A 5 -12.05 28.37 -6.54
C SER A 5 -11.07 27.47 -5.78
N ARG A 6 -11.42 26.21 -5.58
CA ARG A 6 -10.55 25.29 -4.85
C ARG A 6 -9.68 24.52 -5.80
N GLY A 7 -8.37 24.76 -5.76
CA GLY A 7 -7.39 24.08 -6.60
C GLY A 7 -7.37 22.56 -6.36
N LEU A 8 -6.77 21.82 -7.29
CA LEU A 8 -6.63 20.35 -7.27
C LEU A 8 -6.20 19.78 -5.89
N GLY A 9 -5.37 20.51 -5.12
CA GLY A 9 -4.98 20.12 -3.77
C GLY A 9 -6.12 19.98 -2.76
N ASP A 10 -7.27 20.65 -2.98
CA ASP A 10 -8.43 20.52 -2.11
C ASP A 10 -9.27 19.26 -2.41
N VAL A 11 -9.21 18.76 -3.64
CA VAL A 11 -9.89 17.52 -4.04
C VAL A 11 -9.27 16.33 -3.30
N TYR A 12 -7.95 16.22 -3.33
CA TYR A 12 -7.23 15.11 -2.65
C TYR A 12 -7.41 15.13 -1.12
N LYS A 13 -7.55 16.31 -0.53
CA LYS A 13 -7.78 16.44 0.92
C LYS A 13 -9.18 16.02 1.37
N ARG A 14 -10.10 15.76 0.44
CA ARG A 14 -11.52 15.47 0.73
C ARG A 14 -12.00 14.11 0.24
N GLN A 15 -11.13 13.31 -0.32
CA GLN A 15 -11.48 11.95 -0.74
C GLN A 15 -12.07 11.16 0.43
N GLY A 16 -13.19 10.48 0.18
CA GLY A 16 -13.98 9.80 1.20
C GLY A 16 -14.80 10.73 2.12
N GLN A 17 -14.75 12.05 1.88
CA GLN A 17 -15.45 13.09 2.67
C GLN A 17 -16.16 14.11 1.76
N GLU A 18 -16.54 13.67 0.58
CA GLU A 18 -17.19 14.51 -0.43
C GLU A 18 -18.58 14.97 0.03
N SER A 19 -19.29 14.10 0.75
CA SER A 19 -20.62 14.35 1.32
C SER A 19 -20.58 14.38 2.84
N PRO A 20 -21.51 15.10 3.48
CA PRO A 20 -21.68 15.02 4.92
C PRO A 20 -22.16 13.62 5.33
N ASP A 21 -22.01 13.28 6.61
CA ASP A 21 -22.56 12.05 7.16
C ASP A 21 -24.09 12.00 6.93
N PRO A 22 -24.63 10.93 6.33
CA PRO A 22 -26.03 10.90 5.91
C PRO A 22 -27.02 10.78 7.08
N VAL A 23 -26.56 10.51 8.29
CA VAL A 23 -27.39 10.36 9.49
C VAL A 23 -27.45 11.63 10.31
N THR A 24 -26.31 12.31 10.43
CA THR A 24 -26.14 13.45 11.34
C THR A 24 -25.89 14.77 10.63
N ASP A 25 -25.73 14.76 9.30
CA ASP A 25 -25.27 15.90 8.49
C ASP A 25 -23.90 16.46 8.94
N ALA A 26 -23.14 15.69 9.71
CA ALA A 26 -21.84 16.10 10.18
C ALA A 26 -20.86 16.29 9.03
N ARG A 27 -20.17 17.43 9.00
CA ARG A 27 -19.15 17.73 8.01
C ARG A 27 -17.87 16.97 8.26
N ALA A 28 -17.50 16.77 9.53
CA ALA A 28 -16.37 15.94 9.93
C ALA A 28 -16.73 14.47 9.82
N VAL A 29 -15.73 13.64 9.50
CA VAL A 29 -15.89 12.18 9.48
C VAL A 29 -16.19 11.69 10.90
N PRO A 30 -17.30 11.01 11.15
CA PRO A 30 -17.55 10.40 12.45
C PRO A 30 -16.51 9.34 12.80
N ILE A 31 -16.21 9.19 14.08
CA ILE A 31 -15.32 8.13 14.58
C ILE A 31 -16.16 6.92 14.97
N TYR A 32 -16.11 5.86 14.17
CA TYR A 32 -16.85 4.62 14.39
C TYR A 32 -16.02 3.64 15.22
N GLN A 33 -16.09 3.73 16.54
CA GLN A 33 -15.43 2.82 17.47
C GLN A 33 -16.29 1.57 17.72
N THR A 34 -16.39 0.72 16.71
CA THR A 34 -17.15 -0.53 16.80
C THR A 34 -16.42 -1.67 16.12
N SER A 35 -16.62 -2.89 16.62
CA SER A 35 -16.10 -4.10 16.00
C SER A 35 -17.10 -4.80 15.09
N SER A 36 -18.42 -4.61 15.32
CA SER A 36 -19.45 -5.35 14.60
C SER A 36 -20.62 -4.43 14.20
N TYR A 37 -21.34 -4.84 13.16
CA TYR A 37 -22.49 -4.14 12.62
C TYR A 37 -23.71 -5.05 12.64
N VAL A 38 -24.89 -4.47 12.80
CA VAL A 38 -26.18 -5.19 12.92
C VAL A 38 -26.80 -5.37 11.54
N PHE A 39 -27.37 -6.54 11.29
CA PHE A 39 -28.13 -6.83 10.10
C PHE A 39 -29.64 -6.76 10.37
N ARG A 40 -30.43 -6.34 9.39
CA ARG A 40 -31.86 -6.22 9.50
C ARG A 40 -32.56 -7.57 9.63
N ASN A 41 -32.05 -8.58 8.93
CA ASN A 41 -32.50 -9.97 8.91
C ASN A 41 -31.44 -10.89 8.31
N CYS A 42 -31.72 -12.18 8.22
CA CYS A 42 -30.78 -13.18 7.68
C CYS A 42 -30.48 -12.96 6.19
N ASP A 43 -31.45 -12.53 5.39
CA ASP A 43 -31.24 -12.28 3.96
C ASP A 43 -30.31 -11.10 3.73
N HIS A 44 -30.43 -10.04 4.55
CA HIS A 44 -29.51 -8.92 4.53
C HIS A 44 -28.10 -9.34 4.93
N ALA A 45 -27.96 -10.18 5.95
CA ALA A 45 -26.66 -10.73 6.34
C ALA A 45 -26.05 -11.56 5.21
N ALA A 46 -26.83 -12.47 4.61
CA ALA A 46 -26.36 -13.29 3.49
C ALA A 46 -25.91 -12.44 2.29
N ALA A 47 -26.67 -11.39 1.95
CA ALA A 47 -26.30 -10.47 0.86
C ALA A 47 -24.98 -9.72 1.15
N ARG A 48 -24.78 -9.27 2.40
CA ARG A 48 -23.52 -8.63 2.83
C ARG A 48 -22.32 -9.58 2.76
N PHE A 49 -22.44 -10.76 3.34
CA PHE A 49 -21.37 -11.76 3.31
C PHE A 49 -21.11 -12.31 1.90
N GLY A 50 -22.13 -12.36 1.07
CA GLY A 50 -22.03 -12.75 -0.34
C GLY A 50 -21.60 -11.61 -1.28
N LEU A 51 -21.26 -10.41 -0.74
CA LEU A 51 -20.85 -9.21 -1.49
C LEU A 51 -21.91 -8.71 -2.52
N ALA A 52 -23.16 -9.13 -2.39
CA ALA A 52 -24.27 -8.68 -3.22
C ALA A 52 -24.86 -7.34 -2.75
N ASP A 53 -24.63 -6.98 -1.51
CA ASP A 53 -25.01 -5.69 -0.89
C ASP A 53 -23.78 -5.05 -0.24
N ALA A 54 -23.45 -3.84 -0.66
CA ALA A 54 -22.29 -3.11 -0.15
C ALA A 54 -22.54 -2.59 1.28
N GLY A 55 -21.52 -2.59 2.14
CA GLY A 55 -21.56 -1.97 3.45
C GLY A 55 -20.78 -2.72 4.51
N ASN A 56 -20.93 -2.27 5.76
CA ASN A 56 -20.11 -2.74 6.85
C ASN A 56 -20.62 -4.07 7.43
N ILE A 57 -19.67 -4.95 7.75
CA ILE A 57 -19.90 -6.27 8.34
C ILE A 57 -19.21 -6.34 9.71
N TYR A 58 -17.92 -6.09 9.72
CA TYR A 58 -17.07 -6.18 10.90
C TYR A 58 -15.89 -5.20 10.77
N GLY A 59 -15.56 -4.47 11.84
CA GLY A 59 -14.62 -3.37 11.84
C GLY A 59 -13.20 -3.72 11.35
N ARG A 60 -12.81 -4.99 11.44
CA ARG A 60 -11.53 -5.46 10.88
C ARG A 60 -11.56 -5.55 9.34
N LEU A 61 -12.73 -5.69 8.74
CA LEU A 61 -12.91 -5.80 7.29
C LEU A 61 -13.31 -4.46 6.67
N THR A 62 -14.20 -3.74 7.36
CA THR A 62 -14.76 -2.48 6.86
C THR A 62 -15.08 -1.56 8.03
N ASN A 63 -14.49 -0.37 8.04
CA ASN A 63 -14.81 0.67 9.02
C ASN A 63 -14.91 2.01 8.28
N PRO A 64 -16.02 2.77 8.40
CA PRO A 64 -16.19 4.02 7.67
C PRO A 64 -15.14 5.08 7.98
N THR A 65 -14.55 5.07 9.17
CA THR A 65 -13.47 5.99 9.53
C THR A 65 -12.15 5.62 8.83
N GLU A 66 -11.82 4.34 8.79
CA GLU A 66 -10.64 3.83 8.08
C GLU A 66 -10.78 4.00 6.56
N ASP A 67 -11.96 3.74 6.00
CA ASP A 67 -12.27 3.90 4.57
C ASP A 67 -11.94 5.31 4.06
N VAL A 68 -12.18 6.35 4.84
CA VAL A 68 -11.80 7.72 4.49
C VAL A 68 -10.28 7.88 4.41
N PHE A 69 -9.54 7.28 5.34
CA PHE A 69 -8.08 7.29 5.32
C PHE A 69 -7.55 6.54 4.09
N GLU A 70 -8.05 5.34 3.84
CA GLU A 70 -7.66 4.49 2.71
C GLU A 70 -7.92 5.18 1.37
N LYS A 71 -9.12 5.72 1.14
CA LYS A 71 -9.45 6.48 -0.07
C LYS A 71 -8.55 7.69 -0.27
N ARG A 72 -8.20 8.37 0.81
CA ARG A 72 -7.36 9.57 0.76
C ARG A 72 -5.91 9.23 0.41
N ILE A 73 -5.35 8.18 1.01
CA ILE A 73 -3.99 7.71 0.69
C ILE A 73 -3.94 7.17 -0.75
N ALA A 74 -4.93 6.36 -1.16
CA ALA A 74 -5.01 5.89 -2.53
C ALA A 74 -5.02 7.05 -3.55
N ALA A 75 -5.81 8.10 -3.28
CA ALA A 75 -5.85 9.28 -4.16
C ALA A 75 -4.53 10.05 -4.17
N LEU A 76 -3.87 10.19 -3.02
CA LEU A 76 -2.58 10.90 -2.91
C LEU A 76 -1.46 10.16 -3.64
N GLU A 77 -1.45 8.84 -3.62
CA GLU A 77 -0.46 7.98 -4.29
C GLU A 77 -0.86 7.64 -5.74
N GLY A 78 -2.02 8.11 -6.22
CA GLY A 78 -2.53 7.76 -7.56
C GLY A 78 -2.90 6.27 -7.70
N GLY A 79 -3.05 5.57 -6.57
CA GLY A 79 -3.36 4.15 -6.51
C GLY A 79 -4.84 3.86 -6.75
N SER A 80 -5.14 2.63 -7.13
CA SER A 80 -6.52 2.16 -7.33
C SER A 80 -7.25 1.87 -6.00
N ALA A 81 -6.51 1.52 -4.95
CA ALA A 81 -7.03 1.25 -3.60
C ALA A 81 -5.91 1.36 -2.57
N ALA A 82 -6.28 1.44 -1.29
CA ALA A 82 -5.37 1.31 -0.15
C ALA A 82 -6.02 0.45 0.94
N LEU A 83 -5.20 -0.13 1.80
CA LEU A 83 -5.61 -0.88 2.97
C LEU A 83 -4.86 -0.36 4.19
N ALA A 84 -5.60 0.07 5.21
CA ALA A 84 -5.03 0.47 6.48
C ALA A 84 -4.70 -0.75 7.35
N VAL A 85 -3.53 -0.73 7.96
CA VAL A 85 -3.08 -1.78 8.90
C VAL A 85 -2.47 -1.14 10.14
N ALA A 86 -2.27 -1.93 11.18
CA ALA A 86 -1.89 -1.43 12.51
C ALA A 86 -0.47 -0.84 12.59
N SER A 87 0.43 -1.16 11.63
CA SER A 87 1.81 -0.66 11.62
C SER A 87 2.46 -0.83 10.25
N GLY A 88 3.55 -0.09 9.98
CA GLY A 88 4.37 -0.28 8.80
C GLY A 88 4.96 -1.70 8.71
N ALA A 89 5.40 -2.27 9.83
CA ALA A 89 5.87 -3.66 9.84
C ALA A 89 4.78 -4.66 9.41
N ALA A 90 3.53 -4.44 9.84
CA ALA A 90 2.40 -5.24 9.38
C ALA A 90 2.13 -5.03 7.88
N ALA A 91 2.23 -3.79 7.37
CA ALA A 91 2.06 -3.49 5.96
C ALA A 91 3.09 -4.24 5.10
N ILE A 92 4.36 -4.21 5.49
CA ILE A 92 5.44 -4.91 4.79
C ILE A 92 5.21 -6.42 4.82
N THR A 93 4.97 -6.99 6.02
CA THR A 93 4.76 -8.43 6.18
C THR A 93 3.59 -8.93 5.32
N TYR A 94 2.43 -8.28 5.41
CA TYR A 94 1.25 -8.68 4.64
C TYR A 94 1.43 -8.50 3.13
N THR A 95 2.18 -7.48 2.71
CA THR A 95 2.51 -7.29 1.30
C THR A 95 3.35 -8.45 0.77
N ILE A 96 4.40 -8.84 1.50
CA ILE A 96 5.25 -9.96 1.07
C ILE A 96 4.47 -11.29 1.12
N GLU A 97 3.74 -11.57 2.19
CA GLU A 97 2.94 -12.80 2.31
C GLU A 97 1.81 -12.90 1.27
N ASN A 98 1.31 -11.76 0.78
CA ASN A 98 0.33 -11.75 -0.30
C ASN A 98 0.96 -12.05 -1.68
N LEU A 99 2.23 -11.74 -1.87
CA LEU A 99 2.94 -11.91 -3.14
C LEU A 99 3.72 -13.23 -3.21
N ALA A 100 4.26 -13.70 -2.09
CA ALA A 100 5.19 -14.82 -2.02
C ALA A 100 4.74 -15.87 -1.00
N GLN A 101 5.05 -17.12 -1.28
CA GLN A 101 4.80 -18.27 -0.44
C GLN A 101 6.06 -19.14 -0.31
N GLN A 102 5.96 -20.26 0.41
CA GLN A 102 7.07 -21.20 0.54
C GLN A 102 7.65 -21.59 -0.83
N GLY A 103 8.96 -21.44 -0.99
CA GLY A 103 9.70 -21.71 -2.22
C GLY A 103 9.88 -20.50 -3.13
N ASP A 104 9.25 -19.36 -2.79
CA ASP A 104 9.39 -18.13 -3.56
C ASP A 104 10.59 -17.27 -3.09
N HIS A 105 10.93 -16.29 -3.92
CA HIS A 105 12.09 -15.43 -3.75
C HIS A 105 11.70 -13.94 -3.87
N ILE A 106 12.41 -13.09 -3.13
CA ILE A 106 12.29 -11.63 -3.15
C ILE A 106 13.67 -11.05 -3.46
N VAL A 107 13.75 -10.04 -4.33
CA VAL A 107 14.92 -9.18 -4.48
C VAL A 107 14.68 -7.93 -3.64
N ALA A 108 15.61 -7.56 -2.76
CA ALA A 108 15.47 -6.39 -1.89
C ALA A 108 16.70 -5.50 -1.93
N ALA A 109 16.50 -4.19 -1.78
CA ALA A 109 17.61 -3.26 -1.64
C ALA A 109 18.40 -3.52 -0.35
N LYS A 110 19.71 -3.29 -0.37
CA LYS A 110 20.58 -3.38 0.82
C LYS A 110 20.37 -2.21 1.79
N ASN A 111 19.97 -1.05 1.27
CA ASN A 111 19.82 0.21 2.01
C ASN A 111 18.39 0.43 2.51
N ILE A 112 17.81 -0.55 3.19
CA ILE A 112 16.44 -0.51 3.74
C ILE A 112 16.44 -0.53 5.27
N TYR A 113 15.29 -0.22 5.86
CA TYR A 113 15.08 -0.23 7.30
C TYR A 113 15.48 -1.56 7.93
N GLY A 114 16.24 -1.50 9.04
CA GLY A 114 16.78 -2.69 9.71
C GLY A 114 15.70 -3.69 10.16
N GLY A 115 14.50 -3.23 10.52
CA GLY A 115 13.38 -4.13 10.82
C GLY A 115 12.90 -4.92 9.61
N THR A 116 12.90 -4.31 8.43
CA THR A 116 12.58 -4.98 7.16
C THR A 116 13.70 -5.95 6.76
N THR A 117 14.95 -5.55 6.92
CA THR A 117 16.11 -6.45 6.72
C THR A 117 15.96 -7.70 7.59
N ASN A 118 15.69 -7.51 8.90
CA ASN A 118 15.50 -8.63 9.82
C ASN A 118 14.32 -9.53 9.44
N LEU A 119 13.21 -8.97 8.96
CA LEU A 119 12.08 -9.74 8.45
C LEU A 119 12.48 -10.60 7.26
N LEU A 120 13.13 -10.01 6.26
CA LEU A 120 13.51 -10.66 5.02
C LEU A 120 14.66 -11.67 5.18
N GLU A 121 15.63 -11.37 6.04
CA GLU A 121 16.84 -12.18 6.22
C GLU A 121 16.67 -13.32 7.23
N HIS A 122 15.86 -13.10 8.27
CA HIS A 122 15.79 -14.04 9.41
C HIS A 122 14.40 -14.64 9.62
N THR A 123 13.34 -13.85 9.45
CA THR A 123 11.98 -14.31 9.76
C THR A 123 11.38 -15.11 8.60
N LEU A 124 11.36 -14.55 7.41
CA LEU A 124 10.72 -15.18 6.25
C LEU A 124 11.40 -16.46 5.75
N PRO A 125 12.73 -16.66 5.88
CA PRO A 125 13.35 -17.94 5.57
C PRO A 125 12.81 -19.12 6.38
N ALA A 126 12.37 -18.89 7.62
CA ALA A 126 11.71 -19.92 8.42
C ALA A 126 10.36 -20.40 7.81
N TYR A 127 9.77 -19.57 6.96
CA TYR A 127 8.54 -19.87 6.19
C TYR A 127 8.85 -20.27 4.73
N GLY A 128 10.14 -20.42 4.39
CA GLY A 128 10.58 -20.86 3.08
C GLY A 128 10.58 -19.79 1.99
N ILE A 129 10.50 -18.51 2.34
CA ILE A 129 10.66 -17.39 1.42
C ILE A 129 12.10 -16.89 1.53
N THR A 130 12.83 -16.85 0.42
CA THR A 130 14.24 -16.43 0.37
C THR A 130 14.38 -15.01 -0.16
N THR A 131 15.48 -14.33 0.18
CA THR A 131 15.74 -12.97 -0.27
C THR A 131 17.17 -12.82 -0.75
N THR A 132 17.36 -12.14 -1.89
CA THR A 132 18.66 -11.62 -2.33
C THR A 132 18.69 -10.12 -2.15
N PHE A 133 19.67 -9.63 -1.38
CA PHE A 133 19.90 -8.19 -1.18
C PHE A 133 20.88 -7.66 -2.23
N VAL A 134 20.50 -6.56 -2.89
CA VAL A 134 21.23 -5.96 -4.01
C VAL A 134 21.54 -4.48 -3.75
N ASP A 135 22.60 -3.99 -4.39
CA ASP A 135 22.81 -2.56 -4.53
C ASP A 135 21.89 -2.02 -5.62
N VAL A 136 20.89 -1.24 -5.22
CA VAL A 136 19.88 -0.67 -6.15
C VAL A 136 20.42 0.44 -7.05
N PHE A 137 21.66 0.89 -6.83
CA PHE A 137 22.38 1.81 -7.71
C PHE A 137 23.14 1.07 -8.82
N ASP A 138 23.31 -0.25 -8.70
CA ASP A 138 23.80 -1.14 -9.76
C ASP A 138 22.59 -1.89 -10.38
N LEU A 139 22.08 -1.35 -11.48
CA LEU A 139 20.92 -1.93 -12.16
C LEU A 139 21.21 -3.32 -12.75
N GLU A 140 22.49 -3.63 -13.06
CA GLU A 140 22.89 -4.96 -13.52
C GLU A 140 22.82 -5.98 -12.36
N GLU A 141 23.22 -5.58 -11.13
CA GLU A 141 23.05 -6.43 -9.94
C GLU A 141 21.57 -6.71 -9.67
N VAL A 142 20.69 -5.70 -9.82
CA VAL A 142 19.24 -5.88 -9.66
C VAL A 142 18.70 -6.89 -10.68
N GLU A 143 19.02 -6.72 -11.96
CA GLU A 143 18.57 -7.60 -13.04
C GLU A 143 19.05 -9.04 -12.83
N ASN A 144 20.33 -9.23 -12.51
CA ASN A 144 20.94 -10.55 -12.33
C ASN A 144 20.46 -11.29 -11.08
N ALA A 145 19.91 -10.58 -10.08
CA ALA A 145 19.35 -11.18 -8.87
C ALA A 145 17.97 -11.79 -9.07
N ILE A 146 17.26 -11.45 -10.15
CA ILE A 146 15.92 -11.97 -10.43
C ILE A 146 16.02 -13.42 -10.90
N GLN A 147 15.26 -14.29 -10.25
CA GLN A 147 15.17 -15.73 -10.48
C GLN A 147 13.78 -16.09 -11.00
N ASP A 148 13.59 -17.30 -11.52
CA ASP A 148 12.28 -17.77 -12.02
C ASP A 148 11.18 -17.76 -10.94
N ASN A 149 11.56 -17.94 -9.67
CA ASN A 149 10.67 -17.93 -8.52
C ASN A 149 10.61 -16.57 -7.80
N THR A 150 11.23 -15.52 -8.35
CA THR A 150 11.12 -14.16 -7.79
C THR A 150 9.71 -13.62 -7.96
N LYS A 151 9.14 -13.08 -6.88
CA LYS A 151 7.77 -12.56 -6.85
C LYS A 151 7.68 -11.06 -6.75
N ALA A 152 8.70 -10.39 -6.26
CA ALA A 152 8.74 -8.94 -6.16
C ALA A 152 10.17 -8.42 -6.05
N VAL A 153 10.34 -7.15 -6.42
CA VAL A 153 11.49 -6.32 -6.02
C VAL A 153 11.01 -5.37 -4.92
N TYR A 154 11.77 -5.25 -3.83
CA TYR A 154 11.45 -4.39 -2.69
C TYR A 154 12.51 -3.30 -2.51
N ILE A 155 12.08 -2.04 -2.44
CA ILE A 155 12.95 -0.88 -2.23
C ILE A 155 12.31 0.11 -1.25
N GLU A 156 13.09 1.06 -0.75
CA GLU A 156 12.61 2.29 -0.10
C GLU A 156 12.82 3.49 -1.00
N THR A 157 11.91 4.46 -0.97
CA THR A 157 12.05 5.72 -1.73
C THR A 157 13.31 6.46 -1.32
N LEU A 158 13.59 6.49 -0.02
CA LEU A 158 14.79 7.05 0.61
C LEU A 158 15.43 5.97 1.48
N GLY A 159 16.65 5.58 1.13
CA GLY A 159 17.38 4.54 1.86
C GLY A 159 17.61 4.87 3.33
N ASN A 160 17.56 3.86 4.18
CA ASN A 160 17.77 3.99 5.62
C ASN A 160 19.08 3.26 6.03
N PRO A 161 20.06 3.94 6.66
CA PRO A 161 19.98 5.29 7.23
C PRO A 161 20.54 6.42 6.34
N ASN A 162 21.08 6.13 5.16
CA ASN A 162 21.90 7.08 4.39
C ASN A 162 21.10 8.16 3.66
N SER A 163 19.77 8.03 3.56
CA SER A 163 18.89 8.92 2.80
C SER A 163 19.21 8.95 1.29
N ASP A 164 19.72 7.85 0.76
CA ASP A 164 19.99 7.68 -0.66
C ASP A 164 18.66 7.68 -1.44
N VAL A 165 18.60 8.46 -2.52
CA VAL A 165 17.41 8.53 -3.38
C VAL A 165 17.51 7.49 -4.47
N VAL A 166 16.54 6.58 -4.52
CA VAL A 166 16.51 5.46 -5.48
C VAL A 166 15.80 5.88 -6.77
N ASP A 167 16.34 5.49 -7.92
CA ASP A 167 15.66 5.63 -9.22
C ASP A 167 14.57 4.57 -9.36
N ILE A 168 13.38 4.90 -8.84
CA ILE A 168 12.22 4.02 -8.83
C ILE A 168 11.81 3.62 -10.25
N GLU A 169 11.90 4.55 -11.22
CA GLU A 169 11.48 4.29 -12.60
C GLU A 169 12.40 3.25 -13.27
N ALA A 170 13.71 3.37 -13.07
CA ALA A 170 14.66 2.42 -13.63
C ALA A 170 14.43 1.01 -13.07
N ILE A 171 14.26 0.87 -11.74
CA ILE A 171 14.01 -0.43 -11.10
C ILE A 171 12.63 -0.98 -11.48
N ALA A 172 11.60 -0.13 -11.60
CA ALA A 172 10.28 -0.54 -12.06
C ALA A 172 10.32 -1.13 -13.47
N LYS A 173 11.11 -0.55 -14.39
CA LYS A 173 11.29 -1.10 -15.74
C LYS A 173 11.88 -2.51 -15.71
N ILE A 174 12.86 -2.76 -14.85
CA ILE A 174 13.45 -4.09 -14.66
C ILE A 174 12.39 -5.06 -14.12
N ALA A 175 11.76 -4.75 -12.99
CA ALA A 175 10.75 -5.62 -12.38
C ALA A 175 9.62 -5.96 -13.36
N HIS A 176 9.09 -4.96 -14.06
CA HIS A 176 7.98 -5.14 -15.00
C HIS A 176 8.39 -5.92 -16.25
N ALA A 177 9.66 -5.84 -16.71
CA ALA A 177 10.15 -6.68 -17.79
C ALA A 177 10.09 -8.17 -17.42
N HIS A 178 10.29 -8.49 -16.14
CA HIS A 178 10.14 -9.83 -15.59
C HIS A 178 8.70 -10.15 -15.13
N LYS A 179 7.74 -9.24 -15.34
CA LYS A 179 6.32 -9.38 -14.95
C LYS A 179 6.10 -9.56 -13.45
N ILE A 180 6.96 -8.99 -12.64
CA ILE A 180 6.84 -8.94 -11.18
C ILE A 180 6.61 -7.50 -10.71
N PRO A 181 5.90 -7.29 -9.60
CA PRO A 181 5.67 -5.97 -9.04
C PRO A 181 6.95 -5.40 -8.40
N LEU A 182 7.06 -4.07 -8.44
CA LEU A 182 7.93 -3.31 -7.56
C LEU A 182 7.15 -2.89 -6.31
N VAL A 183 7.66 -3.23 -5.14
CA VAL A 183 7.14 -2.79 -3.83
C VAL A 183 8.03 -1.66 -3.35
N VAL A 184 7.42 -0.51 -3.04
CA VAL A 184 8.13 0.69 -2.59
C VAL A 184 7.66 1.08 -1.20
N ASP A 185 8.56 1.05 -0.22
CA ASP A 185 8.31 1.65 1.08
C ASP A 185 8.53 3.17 1.01
N ASN A 186 7.44 3.90 1.12
CA ASN A 186 7.42 5.34 0.99
C ASN A 186 7.31 6.06 2.35
N THR A 187 7.74 5.42 3.42
CA THR A 187 7.59 5.94 4.80
C THR A 187 8.24 7.30 4.98
N PHE A 188 9.47 7.50 4.49
CA PHE A 188 10.18 8.76 4.66
C PHE A 188 9.73 9.86 3.72
N ALA A 189 9.53 9.55 2.43
CA ALA A 189 9.15 10.57 1.47
C ALA A 189 7.68 10.98 1.62
N THR A 190 6.83 10.06 2.05
CA THR A 190 5.37 10.23 2.15
C THR A 190 4.74 10.64 0.80
N PRO A 191 3.42 10.67 0.64
CA PRO A 191 2.79 11.18 -0.58
C PRO A 191 3.17 12.62 -0.95
N TYR A 192 3.72 13.39 0.00
CA TYR A 192 4.09 14.79 -0.22
C TYR A 192 5.37 14.95 -1.05
N LEU A 193 6.37 14.09 -0.85
CA LEU A 193 7.65 14.13 -1.56
C LEU A 193 7.77 13.05 -2.63
N SER A 194 6.81 12.13 -2.70
CA SER A 194 6.87 10.99 -3.57
C SER A 194 6.23 11.24 -4.96
N LEU A 195 6.03 10.15 -5.65
CA LEU A 195 5.64 9.98 -7.04
C LEU A 195 4.55 10.90 -7.61
N ILE A 196 3.67 11.46 -6.80
CA ILE A 196 2.60 12.36 -7.27
C ILE A 196 3.17 13.60 -7.96
N HIS A 197 4.39 13.98 -7.60
CA HIS A 197 5.02 15.21 -8.10
C HIS A 197 6.24 14.96 -8.98
N ILE A 198 6.75 13.72 -9.06
CA ILE A 198 8.04 13.40 -9.68
C ILE A 198 7.89 12.45 -10.86
N SER A 199 6.90 11.59 -10.87
CA SER A 199 6.66 10.63 -11.95
C SER A 199 5.22 10.73 -12.44
N GLU A 200 5.04 10.97 -13.73
CA GLU A 200 3.79 10.66 -14.39
C GLU A 200 3.49 9.17 -14.16
N PRO A 201 2.30 8.81 -13.64
CA PRO A 201 1.96 7.40 -13.54
C PRO A 201 1.98 6.81 -14.93
N THR A 202 2.90 5.92 -15.20
CA THR A 202 2.83 5.06 -16.39
C THR A 202 1.59 4.19 -16.21
N ARG A 203 0.45 4.68 -16.70
CA ARG A 203 -0.74 3.85 -16.87
C ARG A 203 -0.41 2.78 -17.90
N PRO A 204 -0.72 1.50 -17.64
CA PRO A 204 -0.64 0.46 -18.65
C PRO A 204 -1.58 0.74 -19.83
#